data_be949764e61d7d1fc912fbcdca2015fc
#
_entry.id   be949764e61d7d1fc912fbcdca2015fc
#
_cell.length_a   1.000
_cell.length_b   1.000
_cell.length_c   1.000
_cell.angle_alpha   90.00
_cell.angle_beta   90.00
_cell.angle_gamma   90.00
#
_symmetry.space_group_name_H-M   'P 1'
#
loop_
_entity.id
_entity.type
_entity.pdbx_description
1 polymer ?
#
loop_
_entity_poly.entity_id
_entity_poly.type
_entity_poly.pdbx_seq_one_letter_code
_entity_poly.pdbx_strand_id
1 'polypeptide(L)'
;MKSRGYGVGGDMLNKRWVSAGITVLGAIFLLAGCGEKRGQRTNGLDTEEMAGHDGCIVVGYAQVGSESDWRTTNTQSFKNIFTEENGYYLIFEDGQQKQENQVKAIRNFILQDVDYIILDPVVETGWEAVLEEAKEAGIPVILSDRTVE
;
A
#
# COMPACT_ATOMS: atom_id res chain seq x y z
N MET A 1 3.20 23.90 62.20
CA MET A 1 1.74 24.10 62.36
C MET A 1 1.02 23.09 61.54
N LYS A 2 0.42 22.11 62.25
CA LYS A 2 -0.85 21.42 62.08
C LYS A 2 -1.14 20.84 60.69
N SER A 3 -1.04 19.55 60.46
CA SER A 3 -1.80 18.39 60.99
C SER A 3 -3.19 18.24 60.38
N ARG A 4 -3.43 17.12 59.82
CA ARG A 4 -4.49 16.09 59.86
C ARG A 4 -4.83 15.63 58.48
N GLY A 5 -4.82 14.38 58.11
CA GLY A 5 -5.08 13.15 58.83
C GLY A 5 -6.52 12.70 58.60
N TYR A 6 -6.64 11.42 58.38
CA TYR A 6 -7.84 10.53 58.29
C TYR A 6 -8.25 10.23 56.87
N GLY A 7 -8.39 8.99 56.47
CA GLY A 7 -8.52 7.71 57.17
C GLY A 7 -9.64 6.90 56.60
N VAL A 8 -9.29 5.66 56.26
CA VAL A 8 -9.97 4.41 56.57
C VAL A 8 -11.34 4.09 55.93
N GLY A 9 -11.34 2.92 55.32
CA GLY A 9 -12.39 1.92 55.47
C GLY A 9 -13.15 1.68 54.17
N GLY A 10 -12.99 0.52 53.60
CA GLY A 10 -13.61 -0.76 53.94
C GLY A 10 -14.92 -0.84 53.16
N ASP A 11 -15.34 -1.79 52.54
CA ASP A 11 -15.42 -3.21 52.71
C ASP A 11 -15.97 -3.86 51.44
N MET A 12 -15.50 -5.08 51.23
CA MET A 12 -16.17 -6.16 50.55
C MET A 12 -17.68 -6.09 50.52
N LEU A 13 -18.29 -6.40 49.37
CA LEU A 13 -19.37 -7.42 49.35
C LEU A 13 -19.63 -7.93 47.92
N ASN A 14 -19.14 -9.13 47.77
CA ASN A 14 -19.59 -10.21 46.90
C ASN A 14 -21.12 -10.26 46.77
N LYS A 15 -21.64 -10.12 45.55
CA LYS A 15 -22.97 -10.67 45.23
C LYS A 15 -22.98 -11.30 43.83
N ARG A 16 -22.86 -12.64 43.91
CA ARG A 16 -23.30 -13.56 42.86
C ARG A 16 -24.81 -13.31 42.64
N TRP A 17 -25.19 -13.05 41.41
CA TRP A 17 -26.55 -13.32 40.93
C TRP A 17 -26.45 -14.23 39.70
N VAL A 18 -27.02 -15.40 39.93
CA VAL A 18 -27.25 -16.43 38.95
C VAL A 18 -28.66 -16.20 38.41
N SER A 19 -28.80 -16.53 37.13
CA SER A 19 -30.05 -16.95 36.48
C SER A 19 -31.02 -15.87 36.01
N ALA A 20 -31.26 -15.81 34.72
CA ALA A 20 -32.43 -16.39 34.07
C ALA A 20 -32.42 -15.98 32.59
N GLY A 21 -32.62 -16.93 31.73
CA GLY A 21 -32.72 -16.76 30.29
C GLY A 21 -33.96 -15.95 29.89
N ILE A 22 -33.76 -15.17 28.86
CA ILE A 22 -34.85 -14.73 27.98
C ILE A 22 -34.36 -14.84 26.55
N THR A 23 -34.89 -15.83 25.86
CA THR A 23 -34.84 -15.99 24.43
C THR A 23 -35.71 -14.90 23.81
N VAL A 24 -35.13 -13.96 23.09
CA VAL A 24 -35.89 -13.08 22.20
C VAL A 24 -35.41 -13.31 20.78
N LEU A 25 -36.23 -14.04 20.02
CA LEU A 25 -36.23 -14.02 18.57
C LEU A 25 -36.56 -12.57 18.14
N GLY A 26 -35.71 -11.96 17.34
CA GLY A 26 -36.00 -10.63 16.83
C GLY A 26 -35.14 -10.29 15.60
N ALA A 27 -35.72 -10.60 14.43
CA ALA A 27 -35.53 -9.91 13.14
C ALA A 27 -34.12 -9.61 12.65
N ILE A 28 -33.70 -10.45 11.71
CA ILE A 28 -32.65 -10.20 10.74
C ILE A 28 -33.06 -9.01 9.87
N PHE A 29 -32.42 -7.87 10.08
CA PHE A 29 -32.40 -6.79 9.08
C PHE A 29 -31.15 -6.98 8.22
N LEU A 30 -31.36 -7.61 7.07
CA LEU A 30 -30.38 -7.64 5.98
C LEU A 30 -30.30 -6.21 5.38
N LEU A 31 -29.39 -5.40 5.87
CA LEU A 31 -28.88 -4.28 5.11
C LEU A 31 -27.71 -4.80 4.27
N ALA A 32 -28.01 -5.13 3.02
CA ALA A 32 -27.02 -5.33 1.97
C ALA A 32 -26.30 -4.00 1.73
N GLY A 33 -25.24 -3.76 2.49
CA GLY A 33 -24.22 -2.79 2.15
C GLY A 33 -23.29 -3.46 1.14
N CYS A 34 -23.41 -3.13 -0.14
CA CYS A 34 -22.40 -3.39 -1.14
C CYS A 34 -21.15 -2.57 -0.77
N GLY A 35 -20.30 -3.14 0.06
CA GLY A 35 -18.90 -2.80 0.16
C GLY A 35 -18.17 -3.85 -0.66
N GLU A 36 -17.79 -3.51 -1.87
CA GLU A 36 -16.95 -4.33 -2.72
C GLU A 36 -15.58 -4.44 -2.06
N LYS A 37 -15.39 -5.51 -1.30
CA LYS A 37 -14.06 -5.89 -0.79
C LYS A 37 -13.29 -6.38 -2.01
N ARG A 38 -12.34 -5.54 -2.47
CA ARG A 38 -11.27 -5.96 -3.38
C ARG A 38 -10.70 -7.26 -2.85
N GLY A 39 -10.84 -8.34 -3.63
CA GLY A 39 -10.50 -9.69 -3.21
C GLY A 39 -9.01 -9.78 -2.82
N GLN A 40 -8.79 -10.26 -1.62
CA GLN A 40 -7.49 -10.60 -1.08
C GLN A 40 -6.92 -11.77 -1.90
N ARG A 41 -6.04 -11.46 -2.87
CA ARG A 41 -5.27 -12.49 -3.58
C ARG A 41 -4.01 -12.78 -2.77
N THR A 42 -4.08 -13.81 -1.97
CA THR A 42 -2.89 -14.39 -1.30
C THR A 42 -2.14 -15.26 -2.30
N ASN A 43 -1.17 -14.70 -2.99
CA ASN A 43 -0.08 -15.48 -3.61
C ASN A 43 1.16 -15.22 -2.77
N GLY A 44 1.66 -16.30 -2.13
CA GLY A 44 2.80 -16.24 -1.23
C GLY A 44 4.11 -15.95 -1.98
N LEU A 45 4.43 -14.68 -2.07
CA LEU A 45 5.78 -14.14 -2.30
C LEU A 45 5.86 -12.90 -1.39
N ASP A 46 6.75 -12.98 -0.43
CA ASP A 46 7.25 -11.94 0.47
C ASP A 46 6.31 -10.75 0.80
N THR A 47 5.14 -11.07 1.34
CA THR A 47 4.14 -10.09 1.82
C THR A 47 4.60 -9.35 3.09
N GLU A 48 5.77 -9.67 3.63
CA GLU A 48 6.26 -9.01 4.85
C GLU A 48 6.75 -7.58 4.61
N GLU A 49 7.21 -7.25 3.39
CA GLU A 49 7.69 -5.90 3.06
C GLU A 49 6.53 -4.91 2.83
N MET A 50 5.37 -5.39 2.40
CA MET A 50 4.17 -4.55 2.17
C MET A 50 3.28 -4.39 3.41
N ALA A 51 3.42 -5.25 4.41
CA ALA A 51 2.54 -5.27 5.60
C ALA A 51 2.72 -4.06 6.55
N GLY A 52 3.70 -3.19 6.29
CA GLY A 52 3.99 -1.99 7.10
C GLY A 52 3.43 -0.68 6.54
N HIS A 53 2.85 -0.68 5.32
CA HIS A 53 2.46 0.55 4.62
C HIS A 53 0.94 0.70 4.50
N ASP A 54 0.19 0.15 5.46
CA ASP A 54 -1.26 0.23 5.53
C ASP A 54 -1.73 1.70 5.45
N GLY A 55 -2.45 2.01 4.36
CA GLY A 55 -3.02 3.33 4.11
C GLY A 55 -2.20 4.23 3.18
N CYS A 56 -1.01 3.83 2.73
CA CYS A 56 -0.24 4.52 1.70
C CYS A 56 -0.65 4.07 0.31
N ILE A 57 -0.53 4.98 -0.66
CA ILE A 57 -0.58 4.65 -2.08
C ILE A 57 0.78 4.11 -2.48
N VAL A 58 0.82 2.86 -2.98
CA VAL A 58 2.05 2.20 -3.39
C VAL A 58 2.36 2.54 -4.84
N VAL A 59 3.53 3.10 -5.10
CA VAL A 59 3.96 3.54 -6.43
C VAL A 59 5.24 2.83 -6.83
N GLY A 60 5.19 2.07 -7.92
CA GLY A 60 6.36 1.50 -8.57
C GLY A 60 6.96 2.51 -9.55
N TYR A 61 8.25 2.83 -9.45
CA TYR A 61 8.93 3.74 -10.36
C TYR A 61 10.10 3.07 -11.06
N ALA A 62 9.96 2.84 -12.37
CA ALA A 62 10.99 2.30 -13.26
C ALA A 62 11.70 3.44 -14.01
N GLN A 63 12.84 3.88 -13.46
CA GLN A 63 13.68 4.93 -14.05
C GLN A 63 14.59 4.35 -15.15
N VAL A 64 14.97 5.18 -16.15
CA VAL A 64 15.95 4.81 -17.18
C VAL A 64 17.27 4.40 -16.59
N GLY A 65 17.82 5.21 -15.69
CA GLY A 65 19.14 5.03 -15.11
C GLY A 65 19.62 6.31 -14.41
N SER A 66 20.83 6.25 -13.88
CA SER A 66 21.49 7.36 -13.17
C SER A 66 22.64 7.97 -14.00
N GLU A 67 22.48 8.03 -15.33
CA GLU A 67 23.53 8.37 -16.29
C GLU A 67 23.85 9.88 -16.36
N SER A 68 23.07 10.73 -15.70
CA SER A 68 23.26 12.17 -15.72
C SER A 68 22.85 12.85 -14.41
N ASP A 69 23.36 14.05 -14.15
CA ASP A 69 22.97 14.85 -12.98
C ASP A 69 21.47 15.18 -13.01
N TRP A 70 20.91 15.38 -14.21
CA TRP A 70 19.47 15.59 -14.37
C TRP A 70 18.68 14.38 -13.90
N ARG A 71 19.07 13.16 -14.31
CA ARG A 71 18.42 11.89 -13.89
C ARG A 71 18.50 11.69 -12.39
N THR A 72 19.67 11.93 -11.83
CA THR A 72 19.88 11.84 -10.38
C THR A 72 18.99 12.83 -9.63
N THR A 73 18.90 14.07 -10.12
CA THR A 73 18.04 15.10 -9.51
C THR A 73 16.55 14.75 -9.66
N ASN A 74 16.15 14.25 -10.84
CA ASN A 74 14.78 13.79 -11.07
C ASN A 74 14.40 12.66 -10.12
N THR A 75 15.23 11.62 -10.02
CA THR A 75 15.02 10.50 -9.08
C THR A 75 14.92 11.01 -7.63
N GLN A 76 15.79 11.93 -7.22
CA GLN A 76 15.74 12.49 -5.87
C GLN A 76 14.45 13.29 -5.62
N SER A 77 13.95 13.99 -6.64
CA SER A 77 12.68 14.71 -6.56
C SER A 77 11.50 13.76 -6.31
N PHE A 78 11.44 12.64 -7.03
CA PHE A 78 10.43 11.60 -6.78
C PHE A 78 10.54 11.04 -5.37
N LYS A 79 11.74 10.65 -4.93
CA LYS A 79 11.98 10.13 -3.57
C LYS A 79 11.60 11.10 -2.45
N ASN A 80 11.73 12.40 -2.70
CA ASN A 80 11.38 13.43 -1.73
C ASN A 80 9.86 13.68 -1.65
N ILE A 81 9.13 13.43 -2.73
CA ILE A 81 7.67 13.68 -2.81
C ILE A 81 6.89 12.42 -2.41
N PHE A 82 7.29 11.26 -2.92
CA PHE A 82 6.62 9.99 -2.66
C PHE A 82 7.15 9.36 -1.37
N THR A 83 6.75 9.92 -0.23
CA THR A 83 7.12 9.47 1.12
C THR A 83 5.89 9.05 1.91
N GLU A 84 6.07 8.22 2.92
CA GLU A 84 4.99 7.81 3.83
C GLU A 84 4.33 9.00 4.53
N GLU A 85 5.10 10.03 4.86
CA GLU A 85 4.58 11.29 5.44
C GLU A 85 3.58 11.98 4.50
N ASN A 86 3.76 11.81 3.18
CA ASN A 86 2.86 12.32 2.16
C ASN A 86 1.78 11.31 1.74
N GLY A 87 1.71 10.15 2.39
CA GLY A 87 0.74 9.09 2.10
C GLY A 87 1.13 8.19 0.94
N TYR A 88 2.41 8.10 0.59
CA TYR A 88 2.92 7.26 -0.49
C TYR A 88 4.01 6.31 0.00
N TYR A 89 4.08 5.14 -0.63
CA TYR A 89 5.22 4.24 -0.53
C TYR A 89 5.83 4.03 -1.92
N LEU A 90 7.09 4.40 -2.10
CA LEU A 90 7.79 4.36 -3.39
C LEU A 90 8.69 3.14 -3.49
N ILE A 91 8.41 2.26 -4.46
CA ILE A 91 9.29 1.17 -4.87
C ILE A 91 10.05 1.65 -6.11
N PHE A 92 11.35 1.88 -5.95
CA PHE A 92 12.21 2.45 -7.00
C PHE A 92 13.09 1.38 -7.63
N GLU A 93 13.10 1.33 -8.96
CA GLU A 93 13.96 0.45 -9.75
C GLU A 93 14.76 1.26 -10.78
N ASP A 94 16.08 1.07 -10.77
CA ASP A 94 17.00 1.65 -11.74
C ASP A 94 17.13 0.71 -12.95
N GLY A 95 16.69 1.18 -14.12
CA GLY A 95 16.73 0.43 -15.37
C GLY A 95 18.13 0.20 -15.91
N GLN A 96 19.14 0.93 -15.42
CA GLN A 96 20.53 0.83 -15.87
C GLN A 96 20.67 0.96 -17.39
N GLN A 97 19.86 1.82 -18.01
CA GLN A 97 19.77 2.06 -19.45
C GLN A 97 19.40 0.81 -20.26
N LYS A 98 18.68 -0.16 -19.66
CA LYS A 98 18.27 -1.40 -20.29
C LYS A 98 16.77 -1.59 -20.20
N GLN A 99 16.11 -1.73 -21.35
CA GLN A 99 14.68 -2.00 -21.41
C GLN A 99 14.30 -3.29 -20.67
N GLU A 100 15.12 -4.33 -20.77
CA GLU A 100 14.88 -5.61 -20.11
C GLU A 100 14.78 -5.48 -18.57
N ASN A 101 15.55 -4.56 -17.97
CA ASN A 101 15.48 -4.29 -16.54
C ASN A 101 14.17 -3.58 -16.19
N GLN A 102 13.77 -2.59 -16.99
CA GLN A 102 12.50 -1.89 -16.77
C GLN A 102 11.29 -2.83 -16.98
N VAL A 103 11.33 -3.73 -17.96
CA VAL A 103 10.30 -4.77 -18.14
C VAL A 103 10.22 -5.69 -16.93
N LYS A 104 11.35 -6.09 -16.35
CA LYS A 104 11.39 -6.88 -15.11
C LYS A 104 10.82 -6.10 -13.93
N ALA A 105 11.20 -4.83 -13.81
CA ALA A 105 10.70 -3.94 -12.76
C ALA A 105 9.17 -3.82 -12.82
N ILE A 106 8.60 -3.56 -14.01
CA ILE A 106 7.15 -3.47 -14.19
C ILE A 106 6.45 -4.77 -13.79
N ARG A 107 6.97 -5.94 -14.19
CA ARG A 107 6.42 -7.24 -13.79
C ARG A 107 6.49 -7.47 -12.28
N ASN A 108 7.58 -7.03 -11.63
CA ASN A 108 7.71 -7.09 -10.18
C ASN A 108 6.68 -6.18 -9.49
N PHE A 109 6.44 -4.98 -10.01
CA PHE A 109 5.40 -4.08 -9.51
C PHE A 109 4.00 -4.68 -9.66
N ILE A 110 3.72 -5.34 -10.79
CA ILE A 110 2.46 -6.07 -11.01
C ILE A 110 2.29 -7.20 -9.98
N LEU A 111 3.35 -7.98 -9.72
CA LEU A 111 3.33 -9.05 -8.71
C LEU A 111 3.11 -8.52 -7.30
N GLN A 112 3.61 -7.33 -6.99
CA GLN A 112 3.44 -6.65 -5.71
C GLN A 112 2.10 -5.90 -5.60
N ASP A 113 1.25 -5.93 -6.63
CA ASP A 113 -0.08 -5.28 -6.68
C ASP A 113 -0.01 -3.79 -6.32
N VAL A 114 0.98 -3.06 -6.88
CA VAL A 114 1.12 -1.61 -6.65
C VAL A 114 -0.09 -0.85 -7.20
N ASP A 115 -0.38 0.33 -6.64
CA ASP A 115 -1.51 1.15 -7.08
C ASP A 115 -1.25 1.88 -8.40
N TYR A 116 0.01 2.28 -8.64
CA TYR A 116 0.43 2.99 -9.85
C TYR A 116 1.84 2.58 -10.25
N ILE A 117 2.11 2.60 -11.54
CA ILE A 117 3.46 2.46 -12.10
C ILE A 117 3.84 3.75 -12.80
N ILE A 118 5.03 4.29 -12.51
CA ILE A 118 5.67 5.37 -13.26
C ILE A 118 6.81 4.75 -14.08
N LEU A 119 6.83 5.04 -15.36
CA LEU A 119 7.83 4.55 -16.30
C LEU A 119 8.48 5.72 -17.03
N ASP A 120 9.80 5.84 -16.91
CA ASP A 120 10.64 6.66 -17.79
C ASP A 120 11.27 5.73 -18.83
N PRO A 121 10.70 5.57 -20.03
CA PRO A 121 11.11 4.52 -20.93
C PRO A 121 12.50 4.80 -21.55
N VAL A 122 13.38 3.78 -21.57
CA VAL A 122 14.72 3.90 -22.17
C VAL A 122 14.67 3.95 -23.70
N VAL A 123 13.65 3.32 -24.30
CA VAL A 123 13.36 3.31 -25.76
C VAL A 123 11.87 3.56 -25.98
N GLU A 124 11.47 3.87 -27.22
CA GLU A 124 10.09 4.21 -27.56
C GLU A 124 9.22 2.97 -27.84
N THR A 125 9.80 1.84 -28.22
CA THR A 125 9.08 0.66 -28.72
C THR A 125 9.34 -0.58 -27.87
N GLY A 126 8.50 -1.63 -28.06
CA GLY A 126 8.67 -2.93 -27.40
C GLY A 126 8.08 -2.99 -25.99
N TRP A 127 7.11 -2.13 -25.69
CA TRP A 127 6.45 -2.04 -24.39
C TRP A 127 5.06 -2.72 -24.37
N GLU A 128 4.50 -3.03 -25.56
CA GLU A 128 3.12 -3.45 -25.73
C GLU A 128 2.73 -4.60 -24.81
N ALA A 129 3.59 -5.62 -24.73
CA ALA A 129 3.31 -6.82 -23.94
C ALA A 129 3.22 -6.50 -22.43
N VAL A 130 4.23 -5.78 -21.90
CA VAL A 130 4.26 -5.51 -20.45
C VAL A 130 3.26 -4.45 -20.02
N LEU A 131 2.91 -3.51 -20.91
CA LEU A 131 1.85 -2.52 -20.67
C LEU A 131 0.46 -3.18 -20.70
N GLU A 132 0.24 -4.17 -21.58
CA GLU A 132 -1.00 -4.96 -21.54
C GLU A 132 -1.09 -5.82 -20.27
N GLU A 133 0.05 -6.43 -19.81
CA GLU A 133 0.11 -7.12 -18.52
C GLU A 133 -0.31 -6.20 -17.36
N ALA A 134 0.18 -4.96 -17.32
CA ALA A 134 -0.19 -3.98 -16.29
C ALA A 134 -1.68 -3.60 -16.37
N LYS A 135 -2.19 -3.39 -17.58
CA LYS A 135 -3.60 -3.09 -17.84
C LYS A 135 -4.52 -4.24 -17.42
N GLU A 136 -4.16 -5.49 -17.75
CA GLU A 136 -4.90 -6.68 -17.31
C GLU A 136 -4.92 -6.82 -15.78
N ALA A 137 -3.84 -6.41 -15.12
CA ALA A 137 -3.77 -6.32 -13.66
C ALA A 137 -4.58 -5.15 -13.08
N GLY A 138 -5.06 -4.22 -13.93
CA GLY A 138 -5.79 -3.04 -13.53
C GLY A 138 -4.91 -1.94 -12.91
N ILE A 139 -3.59 -1.98 -13.17
CA ILE A 139 -2.62 -1.02 -12.64
C ILE A 139 -2.34 0.07 -13.69
N PRO A 140 -2.67 1.34 -13.41
CA PRO A 140 -2.38 2.45 -14.31
C PRO A 140 -0.88 2.69 -14.47
N VAL A 141 -0.44 2.91 -15.71
CA VAL A 141 0.95 3.27 -16.02
C VAL A 141 1.01 4.73 -16.45
N ILE A 142 1.86 5.51 -15.79
CA ILE A 142 2.13 6.92 -16.06
C ILE A 142 3.50 7.00 -16.75
N LEU A 143 3.52 7.52 -17.96
CA LEU A 143 4.78 7.79 -18.66
C LEU A 143 5.32 9.15 -18.22
N SER A 144 6.60 9.19 -17.89
CA SER A 144 7.32 10.40 -17.53
C SER A 144 8.52 10.59 -18.46
N ASP A 145 8.92 11.84 -18.72
CA ASP A 145 10.03 12.23 -19.58
C ASP A 145 9.86 11.89 -21.07
N ARG A 146 9.49 10.66 -21.41
CA ARG A 146 9.36 10.19 -22.79
C ARG A 146 8.04 9.45 -23.02
N THR A 147 7.63 9.38 -24.28
CA THR A 147 6.47 8.59 -24.71
C THR A 147 6.89 7.21 -25.22
N VAL A 148 5.93 6.31 -25.34
CA VAL A 148 6.05 5.03 -26.05
C VAL A 148 5.10 5.02 -27.24
N GLU A 149 5.43 4.25 -28.30
CA GLU A 149 4.61 4.00 -29.47
C GLU A 149 3.67 2.82 -29.28
#